data_9cc2ac6531496a47c1779328a32eed4f
#
_entry.id   9cc2ac6531496a47c1779328a32eed4f
#
_cell.length_a   1.000
_cell.length_b   1.000
_cell.length_c   1.000
_cell.angle_alpha   90.00
_cell.angle_beta   90.00
_cell.angle_gamma   90.00
#
_symmetry.space_group_name_H-M   'P 1'
#
loop_
_entity.id
_entity.type
_entity.pdbx_description
1 polymer ?
#
loop_
_entity_poly.entity_id
_entity_poly.type
_entity_poly.pdbx_seq_one_letter_code
_entity_poly.pdbx_strand_id
1 'polypeptide(L)'
;MQSTSIIRRWIRGSLLITVLVLVLAEGLFLYYSYNDLYGGVERAVENRFSTVVGRLQATGTAGDTATTAESRANVLRRVVEQFDEKDKFEFMLLDAQGVILATSSGTMNRDLTNGTDYGRALTSANGIGSAIFTTPQGERVMAVTMLAPYAAGSIAAMRMVTSLTLVDGLWWRTVAICVGLGVLVLAFTVWSGLFFVRSIVRPLGEVEATATKIAKGDMKVRLPDTRYDDEIGRLCKTINQMAEDLAETERLKNEFISSVSHELRTPLTSIRGWS
;
A
#
# COMPACT_ATOMS: atom_id res chain seq x y z
N MET A 1 39.31 6.57 2.39
CA MET A 1 37.96 6.67 1.83
C MET A 1 37.36 5.26 1.88
N GLN A 2 36.37 5.02 2.74
CA GLN A 2 35.69 3.73 2.80
C GLN A 2 34.87 3.59 1.50
N SER A 3 35.26 2.67 0.63
CA SER A 3 34.47 2.32 -0.54
C SER A 3 33.13 1.79 -0.03
N THR A 4 32.09 2.60 -0.17
CA THR A 4 30.74 2.12 0.08
C THR A 4 30.50 0.97 -0.88
N SER A 5 30.48 -0.25 -0.36
CA SER A 5 30.29 -1.47 -1.15
C SER A 5 29.11 -1.26 -2.12
N ILE A 6 29.30 -1.58 -3.39
CA ILE A 6 28.27 -1.56 -4.46
C ILE A 6 26.98 -2.20 -3.96
N ILE A 7 27.11 -3.25 -3.14
CA ILE A 7 26.02 -3.93 -2.43
C ILE A 7 25.17 -2.97 -1.62
N ARG A 8 25.78 -2.13 -0.79
CA ARG A 8 25.07 -1.22 0.10
C ARG A 8 24.33 -0.13 -0.68
N ARG A 9 24.92 0.37 -1.77
CA ARG A 9 24.32 1.36 -2.65
C ARG A 9 23.15 0.79 -3.44
N TRP A 10 23.28 -0.44 -3.94
CA TRP A 10 22.23 -1.12 -4.70
C TRP A 10 21.03 -1.50 -3.81
N ILE A 11 21.28 -2.13 -2.66
CA ILE A 11 20.22 -2.50 -1.70
C ILE A 11 19.46 -1.28 -1.24
N ARG A 12 20.15 -0.20 -0.85
CA ARG A 12 19.48 1.03 -0.41
C ARG A 12 18.64 1.66 -1.51
N GLY A 13 19.15 1.76 -2.72
CA GLY A 13 18.44 2.34 -3.85
C GLY A 13 17.22 1.53 -4.27
N SER A 14 17.38 0.23 -4.50
CA SER A 14 16.31 -0.68 -4.89
C SER A 14 15.24 -0.80 -3.81
N LEU A 15 15.63 -0.98 -2.54
CA LEU A 15 14.68 -1.13 -1.45
C LEU A 15 13.91 0.17 -1.19
N LEU A 16 14.57 1.32 -1.27
CA LEU A 16 13.93 2.63 -1.10
C LEU A 16 12.90 2.88 -2.19
N ILE A 17 13.24 2.60 -3.45
CA ILE A 17 12.31 2.75 -4.58
C ILE A 17 11.11 1.82 -4.41
N THR A 18 11.35 0.55 -4.06
CA THR A 18 10.26 -0.42 -3.84
C THR A 18 9.33 0.02 -2.71
N VAL A 19 9.88 0.46 -1.57
CA VAL A 19 9.08 0.98 -0.45
C VAL A 19 8.28 2.21 -0.86
N LEU A 20 8.90 3.14 -1.58
CA LEU A 20 8.21 4.35 -2.04
C LEU A 20 7.03 4.02 -2.96
N VAL A 21 7.26 3.17 -3.96
CA VAL A 21 6.21 2.77 -4.91
C VAL A 21 5.10 2.00 -4.19
N LEU A 22 5.46 1.10 -3.27
CA LEU A 22 4.49 0.32 -2.50
C LEU A 22 3.61 1.23 -1.63
N VAL A 23 4.22 2.14 -0.85
CA VAL A 23 3.48 3.07 0.02
C VAL A 23 2.54 3.97 -0.80
N LEU A 24 2.99 4.45 -1.96
CA LEU A 24 2.15 5.26 -2.85
C LEU A 24 0.99 4.44 -3.42
N ALA A 25 1.25 3.24 -3.90
CA ALA A 25 0.22 2.38 -4.49
C ALA A 25 -0.81 1.92 -3.45
N GLU A 26 -0.35 1.43 -2.30
CA GLU A 26 -1.24 1.00 -1.21
C GLU A 26 -2.00 2.18 -0.60
N GLY A 27 -1.34 3.32 -0.41
CA GLY A 27 -1.98 4.53 0.10
C GLY A 27 -3.10 5.03 -0.83
N LEU A 28 -2.85 5.05 -2.14
CA LEU A 28 -3.85 5.43 -3.14
C LEU A 28 -5.02 4.44 -3.17
N PHE A 29 -4.72 3.13 -3.13
CA PHE A 29 -5.74 2.09 -3.10
C PHE A 29 -6.61 2.16 -1.84
N LEU A 30 -6.00 2.32 -0.67
CA LEU A 30 -6.72 2.46 0.59
C LEU A 30 -7.58 3.73 0.60
N TYR A 31 -7.06 4.85 0.10
CA TYR A 31 -7.84 6.08 -0.03
C TYR A 31 -9.09 5.88 -0.92
N TYR A 32 -8.90 5.27 -2.09
CA TYR A 32 -10.00 4.98 -3.01
C TYR A 32 -11.02 4.01 -2.39
N SER A 33 -10.54 2.92 -1.78
CA SER A 33 -11.39 1.92 -1.11
C SER A 33 -12.17 2.49 0.07
N TYR A 34 -11.54 3.38 0.86
CA TYR A 34 -12.22 4.09 1.93
C TYR A 34 -13.37 4.94 1.39
N ASN A 35 -13.08 5.76 0.38
CA ASN A 35 -14.06 6.66 -0.21
C ASN A 35 -15.22 5.89 -0.89
N ASP A 36 -14.93 4.75 -1.49
CA ASP A 36 -15.96 3.90 -2.12
C ASP A 36 -16.86 3.23 -1.08
N LEU A 37 -16.28 2.64 -0.03
CA LEU A 37 -17.04 1.95 1.03
C LEU A 37 -17.94 2.92 1.80
N TYR A 38 -17.38 4.02 2.31
CA TYR A 38 -18.17 4.96 3.11
C TYR A 38 -19.08 5.85 2.26
N GLY A 39 -18.63 6.28 1.09
CA GLY A 39 -19.48 6.98 0.12
C GLY A 39 -20.58 6.09 -0.45
N GLY A 40 -20.37 4.78 -0.50
CA GLY A 40 -21.41 3.79 -0.87
C GLY A 40 -22.56 3.78 0.14
N VAL A 41 -22.26 3.84 1.44
CA VAL A 41 -23.28 3.93 2.50
C VAL A 41 -24.07 5.23 2.38
N GLU A 42 -23.38 6.36 2.20
CA GLU A 42 -24.01 7.67 2.05
C GLU A 42 -25.00 7.66 0.88
N ARG A 43 -24.57 7.23 -0.29
CA ARG A 43 -25.42 7.09 -1.49
C ARG A 43 -26.60 6.13 -1.27
N ALA A 44 -26.39 5.04 -0.52
CA ALA A 44 -27.49 4.10 -0.21
C ALA A 44 -28.55 4.75 0.64
N VAL A 45 -28.18 5.55 1.64
CA VAL A 45 -29.10 6.31 2.48
C VAL A 45 -29.81 7.40 1.67
N GLU A 46 -29.11 8.17 0.85
CA GLU A 46 -29.69 9.20 -0.03
C GLU A 46 -30.73 8.60 -1.01
N ASN A 47 -30.42 7.46 -1.64
CA ASN A 47 -31.35 6.76 -2.49
C ASN A 47 -32.61 6.31 -1.72
N ARG A 48 -32.44 5.94 -0.45
CA ARG A 48 -33.57 5.55 0.38
C ARG A 48 -34.46 6.75 0.73
N PHE A 49 -33.85 7.90 1.02
CA PHE A 49 -34.63 9.15 1.18
C PHE A 49 -35.44 9.47 -0.06
N SER A 50 -34.87 9.43 -1.24
CA SER A 50 -35.58 9.72 -2.48
C SER A 50 -36.79 8.80 -2.70
N THR A 51 -36.64 7.51 -2.32
CA THR A 51 -37.74 6.52 -2.38
C THR A 51 -38.84 6.89 -1.39
N VAL A 52 -38.50 7.26 -0.16
CA VAL A 52 -39.48 7.64 0.86
C VAL A 52 -40.20 8.93 0.46
N VAL A 53 -39.44 9.95 0.01
CA VAL A 53 -40.01 11.22 -0.45
C VAL A 53 -40.90 10.99 -1.69
N GLY A 54 -40.48 10.16 -2.64
CA GLY A 54 -41.31 9.82 -3.82
C GLY A 54 -42.64 9.13 -3.45
N ARG A 55 -42.63 8.25 -2.45
CA ARG A 55 -43.88 7.64 -1.93
C ARG A 55 -44.79 8.68 -1.27
N LEU A 56 -44.20 9.61 -0.48
CA LEU A 56 -44.95 10.69 0.14
C LEU A 56 -45.61 11.61 -0.89
N GLN A 57 -44.91 11.94 -1.97
CA GLN A 57 -45.42 12.75 -3.07
C GLN A 57 -46.57 12.02 -3.80
N ALA A 58 -46.41 10.72 -4.08
CA ALA A 58 -47.43 9.93 -4.71
C ALA A 58 -48.70 9.78 -3.87
N THR A 59 -48.57 9.71 -2.55
CA THR A 59 -49.70 9.58 -1.63
C THR A 59 -50.40 10.93 -1.38
N GLY A 60 -49.64 12.04 -1.44
CA GLY A 60 -50.16 13.41 -1.23
C GLY A 60 -50.81 14.04 -2.47
N THR A 61 -50.54 13.52 -3.69
CA THR A 61 -51.10 14.04 -4.95
C THR A 61 -52.41 13.37 -5.37
N ALA A 62 -52.81 12.30 -4.73
CA ALA A 62 -53.98 11.50 -5.13
C ALA A 62 -55.30 12.01 -4.59
N GLY A 63 -55.50 13.32 -4.34
CA GLY A 63 -56.85 13.78 -4.23
C GLY A 63 -57.27 14.84 -3.21
N ASP A 64 -56.36 15.56 -2.58
CA ASP A 64 -56.85 16.59 -1.63
C ASP A 64 -56.01 17.90 -1.69
N THR A 65 -56.58 18.91 -2.34
CA THR A 65 -56.03 20.27 -2.49
C THR A 65 -56.05 21.09 -1.19
N ALA A 66 -56.39 20.49 -0.08
CA ALA A 66 -56.49 21.14 1.23
C ALA A 66 -55.72 20.42 2.34
N THR A 67 -54.59 19.75 2.03
CA THR A 67 -53.75 19.14 3.07
C THR A 67 -53.04 20.22 3.87
N THR A 68 -53.54 20.49 5.07
CA THR A 68 -52.91 21.37 6.02
C THR A 68 -51.50 20.85 6.39
N ALA A 69 -50.59 21.77 6.80
CA ALA A 69 -49.23 21.37 7.25
C ALA A 69 -49.29 20.28 8.34
N GLU A 70 -50.33 20.30 9.18
CA GLU A 70 -50.58 19.31 10.22
C GLU A 70 -50.94 17.92 9.67
N SER A 71 -51.71 17.84 8.58
CA SER A 71 -52.04 16.58 7.87
C SER A 71 -50.77 15.95 7.28
N ARG A 72 -49.87 16.75 6.70
CA ARG A 72 -48.57 16.29 6.17
C ARG A 72 -47.66 15.76 7.28
N ALA A 73 -47.61 16.44 8.43
CA ALA A 73 -46.87 16.00 9.63
C ALA A 73 -47.35 14.63 10.12
N ASN A 74 -48.65 14.40 10.13
CA ASN A 74 -49.24 13.13 10.57
C ASN A 74 -48.95 11.99 9.57
N VAL A 75 -48.92 12.28 8.27
CA VAL A 75 -48.47 11.29 7.23
C VAL A 75 -47.00 10.92 7.43
N LEU A 76 -46.14 11.92 7.64
CA LEU A 76 -44.68 11.67 7.87
C LEU A 76 -44.46 10.84 9.14
N ARG A 77 -45.19 11.11 10.23
CA ARG A 77 -45.09 10.31 11.46
C ARG A 77 -45.49 8.86 11.21
N ARG A 78 -46.58 8.59 10.50
CA ARG A 78 -47.00 7.22 10.13
C ARG A 78 -45.96 6.52 9.28
N VAL A 79 -45.34 7.20 8.31
CA VAL A 79 -44.26 6.63 7.46
C VAL A 79 -43.04 6.24 8.32
N VAL A 80 -42.68 7.04 9.29
CA VAL A 80 -41.58 6.72 10.22
C VAL A 80 -41.95 5.53 11.12
N GLU A 81 -43.17 5.53 11.70
CA GLU A 81 -43.64 4.44 12.57
C GLU A 81 -43.75 3.10 11.82
N GLN A 82 -44.13 3.13 10.54
CA GLN A 82 -44.32 1.97 9.65
C GLN A 82 -43.07 1.65 8.82
N PHE A 83 -41.93 2.22 9.14
CA PHE A 83 -40.69 1.99 8.39
C PHE A 83 -40.24 0.54 8.55
N ASP A 84 -40.16 -0.21 7.44
CA ASP A 84 -39.93 -1.67 7.45
C ASP A 84 -38.50 -2.09 7.71
N GLU A 85 -37.49 -1.22 7.43
CA GLU A 85 -36.06 -1.57 7.51
C GLU A 85 -35.39 -1.07 8.82
N LYS A 86 -36.10 -1.20 9.92
CA LYS A 86 -35.62 -0.77 11.27
C LYS A 86 -34.32 -1.46 11.71
N ASP A 87 -34.06 -2.65 11.17
CA ASP A 87 -32.84 -3.42 11.46
C ASP A 87 -31.58 -2.81 10.82
N LYS A 88 -31.75 -2.01 9.75
CA LYS A 88 -30.63 -1.42 9.00
C LYS A 88 -30.50 0.09 9.21
N PHE A 89 -31.65 0.75 9.32
CA PHE A 89 -31.71 2.21 9.41
C PHE A 89 -32.63 2.64 10.54
N GLU A 90 -32.19 3.57 11.32
CA GLU A 90 -33.08 4.30 12.22
C GLU A 90 -33.54 5.59 11.55
N PHE A 91 -34.83 5.72 11.31
CA PHE A 91 -35.42 6.87 10.64
C PHE A 91 -36.06 7.81 11.68
N MET A 92 -35.72 9.11 11.60
CA MET A 92 -36.10 10.14 12.57
C MET A 92 -36.66 11.36 11.87
N LEU A 93 -37.56 12.06 12.55
CA LEU A 93 -38.04 13.41 12.20
C LEU A 93 -37.45 14.42 13.15
N LEU A 94 -36.99 15.55 12.61
CA LEU A 94 -36.36 16.63 13.36
C LEU A 94 -37.18 17.90 13.20
N ASP A 95 -37.19 18.72 14.27
CA ASP A 95 -37.71 20.09 14.20
C ASP A 95 -36.65 21.10 13.68
N ALA A 96 -37.00 22.37 13.63
CA ALA A 96 -36.11 23.43 13.16
C ALA A 96 -34.89 23.67 14.08
N GLN A 97 -34.91 23.16 15.28
CA GLN A 97 -33.82 23.20 16.26
C GLN A 97 -32.97 21.92 16.23
N GLY A 98 -33.33 20.94 15.37
CA GLY A 98 -32.64 19.64 15.27
C GLY A 98 -33.06 18.65 16.39
N VAL A 99 -34.17 18.93 17.09
CA VAL A 99 -34.69 18.04 18.14
C VAL A 99 -35.50 16.91 17.49
N ILE A 100 -35.35 15.70 17.99
CA ILE A 100 -36.07 14.51 17.49
C ILE A 100 -37.54 14.59 17.92
N LEU A 101 -38.44 14.61 16.94
CA LEU A 101 -39.90 14.61 17.13
C LEU A 101 -40.50 13.21 17.10
N ALA A 102 -39.94 12.32 16.29
CA ALA A 102 -40.36 10.92 16.15
C ALA A 102 -39.21 10.04 15.61
N THR A 103 -39.26 8.77 15.94
CA THR A 103 -38.28 7.78 15.50
C THR A 103 -38.95 6.44 15.15
N SER A 104 -38.37 5.71 14.20
CA SER A 104 -38.89 4.42 13.76
C SER A 104 -38.75 3.32 14.83
N SER A 105 -37.79 3.43 15.73
CA SER A 105 -37.61 2.48 16.85
C SER A 105 -38.61 2.70 17.99
N GLY A 106 -39.30 3.84 18.01
CA GLY A 106 -40.20 4.22 19.11
C GLY A 106 -39.50 4.64 20.39
N THR A 107 -38.19 4.46 20.51
CA THR A 107 -37.37 4.87 21.64
C THR A 107 -36.58 6.13 21.27
N MET A 108 -36.84 7.25 21.95
CA MET A 108 -36.04 8.49 21.79
C MET A 108 -34.64 8.26 22.34
N ASN A 109 -33.74 7.75 21.51
CA ASN A 109 -32.35 7.64 21.87
C ASN A 109 -31.68 9.01 21.69
N ARG A 110 -31.54 9.79 22.77
CA ARG A 110 -30.88 11.11 22.77
C ARG A 110 -29.41 11.04 22.38
N ASP A 111 -28.82 9.86 22.44
CA ASP A 111 -27.41 9.64 22.13
C ASP A 111 -27.09 9.80 20.64
N LEU A 112 -28.10 9.85 19.77
CA LEU A 112 -27.98 10.04 18.33
C LEU A 112 -28.09 11.53 17.90
N THR A 113 -28.07 12.49 18.86
CA THR A 113 -28.30 13.90 18.58
C THR A 113 -27.06 14.74 18.27
N ASN A 114 -26.03 14.19 17.67
CA ASN A 114 -24.78 14.94 17.38
C ASN A 114 -24.95 16.09 16.37
N GLY A 115 -26.10 16.45 15.90
CA GLY A 115 -26.43 17.69 15.16
C GLY A 115 -25.51 18.14 14.01
N THR A 116 -24.34 17.53 13.82
CA THR A 116 -23.35 17.92 12.82
C THR A 116 -23.84 17.69 11.39
N ASP A 117 -24.58 16.63 11.16
CA ASP A 117 -25.24 16.31 9.90
C ASP A 117 -26.36 17.30 9.59
N TYR A 118 -27.16 17.68 10.58
CA TYR A 118 -28.20 18.71 10.42
C TYR A 118 -27.57 20.08 10.08
N GLY A 119 -26.52 20.48 10.81
CA GLY A 119 -25.78 21.71 10.51
C GLY A 119 -25.21 21.73 9.09
N ARG A 120 -24.70 20.61 8.61
CA ARG A 120 -24.24 20.48 7.22
C ARG A 120 -25.39 20.55 6.22
N ALA A 121 -26.53 19.93 6.51
CA ALA A 121 -27.71 20.01 5.67
C ALA A 121 -28.20 21.45 5.49
N LEU A 122 -28.18 22.27 6.56
CA LEU A 122 -28.57 23.68 6.49
C LEU A 122 -27.67 24.53 5.61
N THR A 123 -26.37 24.17 5.50
CA THR A 123 -25.38 24.91 4.70
C THR A 123 -25.17 24.33 3.29
N SER A 124 -25.70 23.16 3.04
CA SER A 124 -25.53 22.43 1.75
C SER A 124 -26.54 22.96 0.70
N ALA A 125 -26.08 23.09 -0.54
CA ALA A 125 -26.90 23.54 -1.66
C ALA A 125 -28.06 22.59 -2.01
N ASN A 126 -27.91 21.30 -1.72
CA ASN A 126 -28.91 20.26 -1.93
C ASN A 126 -29.79 19.97 -0.69
N GLY A 127 -29.54 20.65 0.43
CA GLY A 127 -30.25 20.43 1.69
C GLY A 127 -29.95 19.07 2.33
N ILE A 128 -28.85 18.40 1.94
CA ILE A 128 -28.42 17.12 2.50
C ILE A 128 -27.12 17.31 3.24
N GLY A 129 -27.00 16.73 4.42
CA GLY A 129 -25.78 16.72 5.21
C GLY A 129 -25.53 15.36 5.83
N SER A 130 -24.29 14.89 5.79
CA SER A 130 -23.87 13.62 6.40
C SER A 130 -22.81 13.84 7.48
N ALA A 131 -22.82 12.98 8.50
CA ALA A 131 -21.78 12.94 9.53
C ALA A 131 -21.59 11.51 10.05
N ILE A 132 -20.34 11.19 10.36
CA ILE A 132 -19.98 9.96 11.07
C ILE A 132 -19.65 10.34 12.50
N PHE A 133 -20.22 9.63 13.46
CA PHE A 133 -19.91 9.80 14.87
C PHE A 133 -19.96 8.48 15.62
N THR A 134 -19.44 8.46 16.84
CA THR A 134 -19.46 7.28 17.69
C THR A 134 -20.51 7.50 18.78
N THR A 135 -21.39 6.50 18.94
CA THR A 135 -22.39 6.51 20.02
C THR A 135 -21.73 6.30 21.38
N PRO A 136 -22.39 6.66 22.50
CA PRO A 136 -21.87 6.36 23.84
C PRO A 136 -21.59 4.88 24.10
N GLN A 137 -22.26 3.98 23.38
CA GLN A 137 -22.04 2.54 23.42
C GLN A 137 -20.80 2.10 22.63
N GLY A 138 -20.09 3.04 21.98
CA GLY A 138 -18.87 2.77 21.21
C GLY A 138 -19.12 2.34 19.76
N GLU A 139 -20.37 2.36 19.30
CA GLU A 139 -20.72 2.02 17.91
C GLU A 139 -20.52 3.23 17.00
N ARG A 140 -19.85 3.03 15.86
CA ARG A 140 -19.73 4.04 14.82
C ARG A 140 -20.96 4.00 13.92
N VAL A 141 -21.56 5.14 13.73
CA VAL A 141 -22.77 5.31 12.92
C VAL A 141 -22.59 6.44 11.92
N MET A 142 -23.28 6.32 10.80
CA MET A 142 -23.44 7.42 9.84
C MET A 142 -24.85 7.96 9.93
N ALA A 143 -24.98 9.25 10.16
CA ALA A 143 -26.24 9.97 10.05
C ALA A 143 -26.24 10.78 8.76
N VAL A 144 -27.33 10.69 8.02
CA VAL A 144 -27.62 11.53 6.87
C VAL A 144 -28.93 12.24 7.12
N THR A 145 -28.90 13.58 7.06
CA THR A 145 -30.06 14.44 7.25
C THR A 145 -30.40 15.14 5.95
N MET A 146 -31.68 15.10 5.59
CA MET A 146 -32.24 15.83 4.47
C MET A 146 -33.28 16.81 4.98
N LEU A 147 -33.17 18.08 4.58
CA LEU A 147 -34.18 19.09 4.89
C LEU A 147 -35.52 18.71 4.24
N ALA A 148 -36.61 18.87 4.97
CA ALA A 148 -37.91 18.55 4.46
C ALA A 148 -38.24 19.48 3.26
N PRO A 149 -38.51 18.94 2.07
CA PRO A 149 -38.77 19.76 0.87
C PRO A 149 -40.04 20.58 0.95
N TYR A 150 -40.89 20.26 1.91
CA TYR A 150 -42.18 20.95 2.14
C TYR A 150 -42.38 21.22 3.65
N ALA A 151 -42.77 22.42 3.99
CA ALA A 151 -43.12 22.75 5.38
C ALA A 151 -44.26 21.81 5.85
N ALA A 152 -43.95 20.94 6.79
CA ALA A 152 -44.88 19.97 7.37
C ALA A 152 -45.06 20.26 8.88
N GLY A 153 -45.70 21.38 9.19
CA GLY A 153 -45.91 21.80 10.58
C GLY A 153 -44.57 22.05 11.30
N SER A 154 -44.32 21.31 12.38
CA SER A 154 -43.10 21.42 13.17
C SER A 154 -41.91 20.62 12.60
N ILE A 155 -42.09 19.84 11.53
CA ILE A 155 -41.02 18.97 10.96
C ILE A 155 -40.20 19.80 9.96
N ALA A 156 -38.90 19.95 10.26
CA ALA A 156 -37.98 20.69 9.41
C ALA A 156 -37.00 19.74 8.61
N ALA A 157 -36.74 18.57 9.16
CA ALA A 157 -35.81 17.64 8.51
C ALA A 157 -36.14 16.16 8.79
N MET A 158 -35.64 15.31 7.93
CA MET A 158 -35.66 13.85 8.08
C MET A 158 -34.23 13.37 8.22
N ARG A 159 -33.96 12.47 9.15
CA ARG A 159 -32.65 11.89 9.42
C ARG A 159 -32.73 10.37 9.32
N MET A 160 -31.76 9.78 8.66
CA MET A 160 -31.50 8.34 8.74
C MET A 160 -30.14 8.08 9.36
N VAL A 161 -30.10 7.14 10.31
CA VAL A 161 -28.88 6.70 10.98
C VAL A 161 -28.68 5.23 10.68
N THR A 162 -27.47 4.86 10.31
CA THR A 162 -27.09 3.47 10.03
C THR A 162 -25.77 3.10 10.71
N SER A 163 -25.67 1.84 11.17
CA SER A 163 -24.44 1.30 11.74
C SER A 163 -23.35 1.15 10.69
N LEU A 164 -22.12 1.50 11.02
CA LEU A 164 -20.94 1.30 10.21
C LEU A 164 -20.16 0.03 10.58
N THR A 165 -20.64 -0.75 11.54
CA THR A 165 -19.92 -1.93 12.07
C THR A 165 -19.50 -2.90 10.97
N LEU A 166 -20.38 -3.19 10.00
CA LEU A 166 -20.06 -4.07 8.86
C LEU A 166 -19.04 -3.43 7.92
N VAL A 167 -19.18 -2.14 7.65
CA VAL A 167 -18.29 -1.39 6.76
C VAL A 167 -16.91 -1.25 7.38
N ASP A 168 -16.85 -0.95 8.68
CA ASP A 168 -15.60 -0.92 9.44
C ASP A 168 -14.89 -2.29 9.43
N GLY A 169 -15.64 -3.37 9.57
CA GLY A 169 -15.11 -4.72 9.47
C GLY A 169 -14.50 -5.02 8.09
N LEU A 170 -15.19 -4.64 7.01
CA LEU A 170 -14.67 -4.77 5.65
C LEU A 170 -13.44 -3.89 5.43
N TRP A 171 -13.46 -2.66 5.93
CA TRP A 171 -12.33 -1.73 5.86
C TRP A 171 -11.08 -2.30 6.52
N TRP A 172 -11.18 -2.74 7.78
CA TRP A 172 -10.05 -3.31 8.51
C TRP A 172 -9.52 -4.59 7.86
N ARG A 173 -10.40 -5.40 7.27
CA ARG A 173 -10.00 -6.58 6.48
C ARG A 173 -9.19 -6.15 5.24
N THR A 174 -9.63 -5.13 4.53
CA THR A 174 -8.91 -4.59 3.36
C THR A 174 -7.52 -4.07 3.77
N VAL A 175 -7.44 -3.29 4.86
CA VAL A 175 -6.17 -2.81 5.41
C VAL A 175 -5.24 -3.98 5.77
N ALA A 176 -5.75 -5.00 6.45
CA ALA A 176 -4.95 -6.18 6.82
C ALA A 176 -4.38 -6.92 5.60
N ILE A 177 -5.20 -7.06 4.53
CA ILE A 177 -4.74 -7.68 3.27
C ILE A 177 -3.65 -6.83 2.61
N CYS A 178 -3.82 -5.51 2.51
CA CYS A 178 -2.82 -4.60 1.95
C CYS A 178 -1.50 -4.69 2.71
N VAL A 179 -1.54 -4.55 4.04
CA VAL A 179 -0.35 -4.67 4.89
C VAL A 179 0.33 -6.03 4.72
N GLY A 180 -0.45 -7.12 4.67
CA GLY A 180 0.08 -8.47 4.43
C GLY A 180 0.80 -8.59 3.08
N LEU A 181 0.20 -8.06 2.01
CA LEU A 181 0.82 -8.01 0.68
C LEU A 181 2.09 -7.15 0.67
N GLY A 182 2.07 -5.98 1.32
CA GLY A 182 3.22 -5.11 1.45
C GLY A 182 4.40 -5.80 2.13
N VAL A 183 4.16 -6.47 3.25
CA VAL A 183 5.18 -7.26 3.95
C VAL A 183 5.74 -8.38 3.08
N LEU A 184 4.88 -9.08 2.33
CA LEU A 184 5.28 -10.15 1.43
C LEU A 184 6.18 -9.63 0.30
N VAL A 185 5.82 -8.51 -0.33
CA VAL A 185 6.63 -7.88 -1.40
C VAL A 185 7.99 -7.43 -0.84
N LEU A 186 8.03 -6.83 0.34
CA LEU A 186 9.29 -6.42 0.98
C LEU A 186 10.16 -7.62 1.33
N ALA A 187 9.59 -8.68 1.90
CA ALA A 187 10.31 -9.91 2.20
C ALA A 187 10.91 -10.56 0.94
N PHE A 188 10.14 -10.60 -0.15
CA PHE A 188 10.60 -11.10 -1.44
C PHE A 188 11.72 -10.23 -2.02
N THR A 189 11.61 -8.90 -1.93
CA THR A 189 12.64 -7.96 -2.39
C THR A 189 13.96 -8.17 -1.63
N VAL A 190 13.90 -8.30 -0.31
CA VAL A 190 15.08 -8.57 0.52
C VAL A 190 15.69 -9.92 0.18
N TRP A 191 14.87 -10.96 0.08
CA TRP A 191 15.33 -12.31 -0.28
C TRP A 191 16.00 -12.35 -1.67
N SER A 192 15.38 -11.74 -2.68
CA SER A 192 15.93 -11.60 -4.02
C SER A 192 17.26 -10.84 -4.02
N GLY A 193 17.35 -9.75 -3.24
CA GLY A 193 18.59 -9.00 -3.08
C GLY A 193 19.71 -9.80 -2.44
N LEU A 194 19.42 -10.60 -1.41
CA LEU A 194 20.40 -11.49 -0.78
C LEU A 194 20.86 -12.59 -1.73
N PHE A 195 19.93 -13.14 -2.51
CA PHE A 195 20.26 -14.12 -3.56
C PHE A 195 21.21 -13.51 -4.61
N PHE A 196 20.89 -12.32 -5.11
CA PHE A 196 21.74 -11.61 -6.08
C PHE A 196 23.15 -11.34 -5.55
N VAL A 197 23.26 -10.92 -4.28
CA VAL A 197 24.57 -10.69 -3.66
C VAL A 197 25.39 -11.98 -3.58
N ARG A 198 24.75 -13.10 -3.24
CA ARG A 198 25.45 -14.39 -3.10
C ARG A 198 25.83 -15.02 -4.44
N SER A 199 24.97 -14.89 -5.45
CA SER A 199 25.17 -15.57 -6.75
C SER A 199 26.01 -14.76 -7.73
N ILE A 200 26.05 -13.43 -7.62
CA ILE A 200 26.74 -12.59 -8.60
C ILE A 200 27.81 -11.72 -7.97
N VAL A 201 27.44 -10.89 -6.96
CA VAL A 201 28.38 -9.86 -6.46
C VAL A 201 29.56 -10.46 -5.73
N ARG A 202 29.36 -11.50 -4.95
CA ARG A 202 30.42 -12.19 -4.20
C ARG A 202 31.43 -12.88 -5.13
N PRO A 203 31.02 -13.71 -6.10
CA PRO A 203 31.94 -14.32 -7.07
C PRO A 203 32.73 -13.29 -7.88
N LEU A 204 32.10 -12.20 -8.34
CA LEU A 204 32.81 -11.11 -9.03
C LEU A 204 33.88 -10.45 -8.16
N GLY A 205 33.64 -10.26 -6.88
CA GLY A 205 34.64 -9.76 -5.94
C GLY A 205 35.82 -10.73 -5.74
N GLU A 206 35.58 -12.03 -5.76
CA GLU A 206 36.61 -13.08 -5.71
C GLU A 206 37.45 -13.09 -6.99
N VAL A 207 36.83 -12.91 -8.14
CA VAL A 207 37.54 -12.76 -9.44
C VAL A 207 38.44 -11.54 -9.42
N GLU A 208 37.97 -10.37 -8.98
CA GLU A 208 38.76 -9.13 -8.88
C GLU A 208 39.97 -9.31 -7.96
N ALA A 209 39.75 -9.88 -6.78
CA ALA A 209 40.81 -10.12 -5.80
C ALA A 209 41.89 -11.10 -6.33
N THR A 210 41.45 -12.17 -7.02
CA THR A 210 42.36 -13.18 -7.60
C THR A 210 43.13 -12.59 -8.78
N ALA A 211 42.48 -11.89 -9.70
CA ALA A 211 43.14 -11.21 -10.81
C ALA A 211 44.20 -10.21 -10.33
N THR A 212 43.89 -9.48 -9.24
CA THR A 212 44.83 -8.54 -8.62
C THR A 212 46.08 -9.27 -8.06
N LYS A 213 45.91 -10.45 -7.45
CA LYS A 213 47.06 -11.25 -6.96
C LYS A 213 47.90 -11.77 -8.09
N ILE A 214 47.31 -12.28 -9.17
CA ILE A 214 48.01 -12.73 -10.37
C ILE A 214 48.81 -11.60 -10.99
N ALA A 215 48.24 -10.39 -11.10
CA ALA A 215 48.94 -9.20 -11.61
C ALA A 215 50.12 -8.77 -10.74
N LYS A 216 50.11 -9.10 -9.44
CA LYS A 216 51.22 -8.86 -8.52
C LYS A 216 52.28 -9.99 -8.52
N GLY A 217 52.15 -10.98 -9.38
CA GLY A 217 53.08 -12.09 -9.54
C GLY A 217 52.75 -13.35 -8.75
N ASP A 218 51.63 -13.41 -8.05
CA ASP A 218 51.17 -14.66 -7.41
C ASP A 218 50.42 -15.54 -8.40
N MET A 219 51.14 -16.25 -9.24
CA MET A 219 50.63 -17.13 -10.29
C MET A 219 50.04 -18.45 -9.77
N LYS A 220 50.13 -18.72 -8.45
CA LYS A 220 49.64 -19.98 -7.87
C LYS A 220 48.19 -19.90 -7.42
N VAL A 221 47.64 -18.69 -7.26
CA VAL A 221 46.24 -18.49 -6.83
C VAL A 221 45.30 -18.93 -7.94
N ARG A 222 44.24 -19.64 -7.55
CA ARG A 222 43.15 -20.07 -8.46
C ARG A 222 41.81 -19.69 -7.84
N LEU A 223 40.87 -19.37 -8.73
CA LEU A 223 39.45 -19.26 -8.37
C LEU A 223 38.88 -20.67 -8.14
N PRO A 224 37.95 -20.81 -7.15
CA PRO A 224 37.30 -22.07 -6.92
C PRO A 224 36.54 -22.53 -8.19
N ASP A 225 36.52 -23.83 -8.38
CA ASP A 225 35.74 -24.42 -9.48
C ASP A 225 34.26 -24.23 -9.15
N THR A 226 33.60 -23.27 -9.82
CA THR A 226 32.21 -22.91 -9.55
C THR A 226 31.31 -24.04 -10.05
N ARG A 227 30.38 -24.47 -9.20
CA ARG A 227 29.34 -25.46 -9.54
C ARG A 227 28.36 -24.99 -10.60
N TYR A 228 28.45 -23.72 -11.02
CA TYR A 228 27.53 -23.11 -11.98
C TYR A 228 28.17 -23.07 -13.37
N ASP A 229 27.42 -23.56 -14.35
CA ASP A 229 27.80 -23.49 -15.77
C ASP A 229 27.21 -22.25 -16.44
N ASP A 230 27.29 -21.11 -15.71
CA ASP A 230 26.84 -19.79 -16.15
C ASP A 230 28.01 -18.90 -16.60
N GLU A 231 27.73 -17.62 -16.88
CA GLU A 231 28.72 -16.63 -17.31
C GLU A 231 29.83 -16.42 -16.26
N ILE A 232 29.49 -16.52 -14.97
CA ILE A 232 30.45 -16.40 -13.88
C ILE A 232 31.36 -17.58 -13.81
N GLY A 233 30.83 -18.79 -13.98
CA GLY A 233 31.63 -20.03 -14.07
C GLY A 233 32.59 -20.00 -15.22
N ARG A 234 32.15 -19.57 -16.43
CA ARG A 234 33.02 -19.38 -17.58
C ARG A 234 34.12 -18.35 -17.36
N LEU A 235 33.78 -17.23 -16.71
CA LEU A 235 34.77 -16.19 -16.35
C LEU A 235 35.84 -16.74 -15.38
N CYS A 236 35.47 -17.50 -14.37
CA CYS A 236 36.41 -18.14 -13.44
C CYS A 236 37.37 -19.11 -14.18
N LYS A 237 36.85 -19.95 -15.07
CA LYS A 237 37.67 -20.86 -15.87
C LYS A 237 38.69 -20.10 -16.78
N THR A 238 38.23 -19.01 -17.40
CA THR A 238 39.10 -18.19 -18.28
C THR A 238 40.21 -17.52 -17.46
N ILE A 239 39.93 -17.00 -16.29
CA ILE A 239 40.95 -16.38 -15.40
C ILE A 239 41.96 -17.44 -14.90
N ASN A 240 41.51 -18.65 -14.57
CA ASN A 240 42.38 -19.73 -14.14
C ASN A 240 43.30 -20.16 -15.29
N GLN A 241 42.77 -20.27 -16.54
CA GLN A 241 43.57 -20.58 -17.72
C GLN A 241 44.63 -19.49 -17.99
N MET A 242 44.24 -18.22 -17.94
CA MET A 242 45.17 -17.10 -18.10
C MET A 242 46.29 -17.13 -17.04
N ALA A 243 45.98 -17.49 -15.81
CA ALA A 243 46.99 -17.62 -14.75
C ALA A 243 47.98 -18.77 -15.01
N GLU A 244 47.50 -19.85 -15.61
CA GLU A 244 48.34 -21.00 -16.01
C GLU A 244 49.28 -20.63 -17.14
N ASP A 245 48.77 -20.01 -18.21
CA ASP A 245 49.56 -19.56 -19.36
C ASP A 245 50.63 -18.53 -18.94
N LEU A 246 50.31 -17.61 -18.02
CA LEU A 246 51.28 -16.66 -17.47
C LEU A 246 52.35 -17.36 -16.65
N ALA A 247 51.99 -18.32 -15.80
CA ALA A 247 52.96 -19.08 -14.98
C ALA A 247 53.91 -19.88 -15.86
N GLU A 248 53.43 -20.50 -16.94
CA GLU A 248 54.30 -21.22 -17.90
C GLU A 248 55.22 -20.29 -18.65
N THR A 249 54.73 -19.14 -19.12
CA THR A 249 55.55 -18.12 -19.77
C THR A 249 56.69 -17.62 -18.85
N GLU A 250 56.38 -17.38 -17.57
CA GLU A 250 57.37 -16.94 -16.61
C GLU A 250 58.39 -18.04 -16.30
N ARG A 251 57.97 -19.29 -16.21
CA ARG A 251 58.83 -20.45 -16.06
C ARG A 251 59.85 -20.57 -17.25
N LEU A 252 59.32 -20.51 -18.49
CA LEU A 252 60.15 -20.58 -19.70
C LEU A 252 61.15 -19.40 -19.76
N LYS A 253 60.70 -18.19 -19.43
CA LYS A 253 61.60 -17.02 -19.34
C LYS A 253 62.75 -17.22 -18.35
N ASN A 254 62.43 -17.72 -17.14
CA ASN A 254 63.41 -17.97 -16.11
C ASN A 254 64.37 -19.08 -16.47
N GLU A 255 63.92 -20.14 -17.10
CA GLU A 255 64.71 -21.24 -17.65
C GLU A 255 65.66 -20.75 -18.76
N PHE A 256 65.15 -19.91 -19.68
CA PHE A 256 65.96 -19.27 -20.72
C PHE A 256 67.05 -18.39 -20.13
N ILE A 257 66.74 -17.51 -19.17
CA ILE A 257 67.73 -16.63 -18.51
C ILE A 257 68.79 -17.47 -17.78
N SER A 258 68.39 -18.56 -17.13
CA SER A 258 69.31 -19.47 -16.45
C SER A 258 70.28 -20.17 -17.44
N SER A 259 69.75 -20.69 -18.55
CA SER A 259 70.49 -21.35 -19.60
C SER A 259 71.51 -20.39 -20.24
N VAL A 260 71.07 -19.22 -20.69
CA VAL A 260 71.96 -18.20 -21.27
C VAL A 260 73.02 -17.77 -20.29
N SER A 261 72.68 -17.58 -18.99
CA SER A 261 73.63 -17.23 -17.95
C SER A 261 74.74 -18.31 -17.78
N HIS A 262 74.34 -19.57 -17.86
CA HIS A 262 75.25 -20.71 -17.77
C HIS A 262 76.17 -20.81 -18.98
N GLU A 263 75.64 -20.68 -20.19
CA GLU A 263 76.38 -20.71 -21.42
C GLU A 263 77.36 -19.53 -21.58
N LEU A 264 77.03 -18.36 -21.09
CA LEU A 264 77.91 -17.18 -21.05
C LEU A 264 79.03 -17.26 -19.97
N ARG A 265 78.76 -17.97 -18.88
CA ARG A 265 79.75 -18.12 -17.78
C ARG A 265 80.92 -18.99 -18.22
N THR A 266 80.70 -20.03 -19.02
CA THR A 266 81.73 -20.98 -19.47
C THR A 266 82.84 -20.30 -20.29
N PRO A 267 82.54 -19.52 -21.38
CA PRO A 267 83.61 -18.84 -22.14
C PRO A 267 84.24 -17.72 -21.38
N LEU A 268 83.51 -16.98 -20.48
CA LEU A 268 84.08 -15.93 -19.65
C LEU A 268 85.09 -16.47 -18.64
N THR A 269 84.88 -17.66 -18.09
CA THR A 269 85.83 -18.32 -17.18
C THR A 269 87.10 -18.78 -17.96
N SER A 270 86.93 -19.24 -19.18
CA SER A 270 88.05 -19.58 -20.02
C SER A 270 88.93 -18.38 -20.41
N ILE A 271 88.31 -17.24 -20.74
CA ILE A 271 89.03 -15.97 -21.03
C ILE A 271 89.77 -15.45 -19.81
N ARG A 272 89.18 -15.54 -18.61
CA ARG A 272 89.81 -15.06 -17.35
C ARG A 272 90.95 -15.97 -16.83
N GLY A 273 91.00 -17.23 -17.27
CA GLY A 273 92.04 -18.19 -16.96
C GLY A 273 93.29 -18.08 -17.88
N TRP A 274 93.21 -17.25 -18.95
CA TRP A 274 94.34 -17.00 -19.87
C TRP A 274 95.03 -15.62 -19.72
N SER A 275 94.55 -14.79 -18.80
CA SER A 275 95.18 -13.52 -18.44
C SER A 275 95.78 -13.60 -17.03
#